data_4bd410bb756e5eb7fb35fe5b861c4311
#
_entry.id   4bd410bb756e5eb7fb35fe5b861c4311
#
_cell.length_a   1.000
_cell.length_b   1.000
_cell.length_c   1.000
_cell.angle_alpha   90.00
_cell.angle_beta   90.00
_cell.angle_gamma   90.00
#
_symmetry.space_group_name_H-M   'P 1'
#
loop_
_entity.id
_entity.type
_entity.pdbx_description
1 polymer ?
#
loop_
_entity_poly.entity_id
_entity_poly.type
_entity_poly.pdbx_seq_one_letter_code
_entity_poly.pdbx_strand_id
1 'polypeptide(L)'
;MEKELLIELQDEEWQFEYTTHDRQVARGIVYDDEGYFYFVRAERNDDFGVATLIETSGGGVEPGENPDEAIYRELREELGAEVEIEAKIGIVSDYYNLIHRHNINNYYLARVLSFGDKHLTEDEINAFHLSTLRLTYEEAVAEYELRATTRLGRLIRNRELPILMRAREIIDRAK
;
A
#
# COMPACT_ATOMS: atom_id res chain seq x y z
N MET A 1 -18.92 2.21 14.91
CA MET A 1 -17.48 2.33 14.61
C MET A 1 -16.96 1.02 14.06
N GLU A 2 -16.31 1.07 12.93
CA GLU A 2 -15.75 -0.13 12.32
C GLU A 2 -14.54 -0.62 13.10
N LYS A 3 -14.51 -1.93 13.32
CA LYS A 3 -13.38 -2.56 14.03
C LYS A 3 -12.18 -2.64 13.07
N GLU A 4 -11.01 -2.22 13.54
CA GLU A 4 -9.76 -2.32 12.80
C GLU A 4 -9.36 -3.79 12.62
N LEU A 5 -8.88 -4.12 11.40
CA LEU A 5 -8.28 -5.42 11.15
C LEU A 5 -6.88 -5.49 11.77
N LEU A 6 -6.56 -6.63 12.35
CA LEU A 6 -5.20 -6.94 12.82
C LEU A 6 -4.80 -8.25 12.14
N ILE A 7 -3.87 -8.16 11.19
CA ILE A 7 -3.45 -9.30 10.37
C ILE A 7 -1.96 -9.53 10.57
N GLU A 8 -1.58 -10.78 10.82
CA GLU A 8 -0.18 -11.18 10.89
C GLU A 8 0.11 -12.17 9.76
N LEU A 9 1.12 -11.89 8.95
CA LEU A 9 1.54 -12.72 7.83
C LEU A 9 3.01 -13.07 7.95
N GLN A 10 3.33 -14.30 7.60
CA GLN A 10 4.70 -14.76 7.43
C GLN A 10 5.10 -14.62 5.96
N ASP A 11 6.40 -14.49 5.71
CA ASP A 11 6.95 -14.55 4.35
C ASP A 11 7.20 -16.03 4.01
N GLU A 12 6.35 -16.61 3.17
CA GLU A 12 6.47 -17.99 2.71
C GLU A 12 7.22 -18.09 1.36
N GLU A 13 7.70 -16.96 0.83
CA GLU A 13 8.38 -16.90 -0.46
C GLU A 13 9.91 -16.96 -0.33
N TRP A 14 10.45 -16.35 0.73
CA TRP A 14 11.88 -16.38 1.07
C TRP A 14 12.08 -16.94 2.45
N GLN A 15 13.18 -17.64 2.64
CA GLN A 15 13.49 -18.27 3.93
C GLN A 15 13.77 -17.21 4.98
N PHE A 16 13.19 -17.38 6.16
CA PHE A 16 13.51 -16.57 7.33
C PHE A 16 14.90 -16.96 7.87
N GLU A 17 15.74 -15.98 8.14
CA GLU A 17 17.01 -16.15 8.81
C GLU A 17 17.04 -15.36 10.12
N TYR A 18 16.84 -14.03 10.01
CA TYR A 18 16.76 -13.11 11.15
C TYR A 18 16.12 -11.80 10.69
N THR A 19 15.68 -11.00 11.65
CA THR A 19 15.15 -9.65 11.39
C THR A 19 16.12 -8.61 11.94
N THR A 20 16.49 -7.61 11.14
CA THR A 20 17.42 -6.55 11.57
C THR A 20 16.69 -5.37 12.19
N HIS A 21 15.47 -5.09 11.74
CA HIS A 21 14.70 -3.92 12.22
C HIS A 21 13.22 -4.06 11.88
N ASP A 22 12.41 -3.34 12.65
CA ASP A 22 11.00 -3.11 12.35
C ASP A 22 10.87 -1.80 11.58
N ARG A 23 9.97 -1.78 10.61
CA ARG A 23 9.68 -0.58 9.84
C ARG A 23 8.21 -0.24 9.96
N GLN A 24 7.90 0.95 10.48
CA GLN A 24 6.55 1.51 10.48
C GLN A 24 6.25 2.09 9.11
N VAL A 25 5.11 1.71 8.54
CA VAL A 25 4.68 2.14 7.22
C VAL A 25 3.24 2.66 7.31
N ALA A 26 2.94 3.74 6.60
CA ALA A 26 1.59 4.25 6.44
C ALA A 26 1.18 4.12 4.97
N ARG A 27 0.03 3.46 4.73
CA ARG A 27 -0.49 3.21 3.38
C ARG A 27 -1.97 3.57 3.30
N GLY A 28 -2.42 4.00 2.13
CA GLY A 28 -3.80 4.42 1.93
C GLY A 28 -4.52 3.64 0.84
N ILE A 29 -5.73 3.20 1.17
CA ILE A 29 -6.73 2.87 0.16
C ILE A 29 -7.39 4.19 -0.20
N VAL A 30 -7.06 4.70 -1.37
CA VAL A 30 -7.45 6.03 -1.85
C VAL A 30 -8.55 5.88 -2.88
N TYR A 31 -9.66 6.60 -2.72
CA TYR A 31 -10.79 6.51 -3.64
C TYR A 31 -11.40 7.89 -3.92
N ASP A 32 -12.13 8.00 -5.03
CA ASP A 32 -12.84 9.21 -5.40
C ASP A 32 -14.36 9.04 -5.37
N ASP A 33 -15.08 10.13 -5.57
CA ASP A 33 -16.55 10.14 -5.52
C ASP A 33 -17.22 9.39 -6.68
N GLU A 34 -16.44 9.03 -7.71
CA GLU A 34 -16.92 8.24 -8.85
C GLU A 34 -16.78 6.73 -8.63
N GLY A 35 -16.18 6.31 -7.50
CA GLY A 35 -15.99 4.91 -7.15
C GLY A 35 -14.70 4.29 -7.68
N TYR A 36 -13.75 5.10 -8.12
CA TYR A 36 -12.43 4.63 -8.54
C TYR A 36 -11.45 4.66 -7.38
N PHE A 37 -10.51 3.71 -7.44
CA PHE A 37 -9.43 3.57 -6.47
C PHE A 37 -8.09 3.90 -7.14
N TYR A 38 -7.18 4.47 -6.38
CA TYR A 38 -5.87 4.91 -6.84
C TYR A 38 -4.77 4.06 -6.22
N PHE A 39 -3.90 3.53 -7.08
CA PHE A 39 -2.77 2.70 -6.67
C PHE A 39 -1.51 3.20 -7.37
N VAL A 40 -0.38 2.68 -6.95
CA VAL A 40 0.87 2.84 -7.68
C VAL A 40 1.22 1.54 -8.40
N ARG A 41 1.76 1.70 -9.60
CA ARG A 41 2.32 0.61 -10.38
C ARG A 41 3.82 0.75 -10.33
N ALA A 42 4.50 -0.31 -9.95
CA ALA A 42 5.96 -0.36 -9.91
C ALA A 42 6.47 -1.41 -10.89
N GLU A 43 7.55 -1.08 -11.60
CA GLU A 43 8.29 -2.02 -12.44
C GLU A 43 9.65 -2.21 -11.79
N ARG A 44 9.92 -3.42 -11.32
CA ARG A 44 11.12 -3.72 -10.56
C ARG A 44 11.99 -4.74 -11.27
N ASN A 45 13.29 -4.53 -11.16
CA ASN A 45 14.31 -5.48 -11.57
C ASN A 45 15.46 -5.38 -10.56
N ASP A 46 15.34 -6.10 -9.47
CA ASP A 46 16.24 -6.04 -8.32
C ASP A 46 16.34 -7.42 -7.65
N ASP A 47 16.86 -7.47 -6.42
CA ASP A 47 17.06 -8.71 -5.67
C ASP A 47 15.79 -9.51 -5.46
N PHE A 48 14.62 -8.85 -5.45
CA PHE A 48 13.31 -9.52 -5.40
C PHE A 48 12.92 -10.18 -6.72
N GLY A 49 13.65 -9.90 -7.81
CA GLY A 49 13.38 -10.41 -9.15
C GLY A 49 12.81 -9.34 -10.08
N VAL A 50 12.43 -9.78 -11.28
CA VAL A 50 11.77 -8.94 -12.28
C VAL A 50 10.27 -9.06 -12.08
N ALA A 51 9.60 -7.93 -11.81
CA ALA A 51 8.17 -7.93 -11.56
C ALA A 51 7.54 -6.58 -11.90
N THR A 52 6.31 -6.65 -12.42
CA THR A 52 5.38 -5.51 -12.43
C THR A 52 4.41 -5.72 -11.28
N LEU A 53 4.23 -4.70 -10.46
CA LEU A 53 3.47 -4.78 -9.23
C LEU A 53 2.41 -3.70 -9.17
N ILE A 54 1.32 -4.01 -8.49
CA ILE A 54 0.35 -3.03 -8.01
C ILE A 54 0.48 -2.95 -6.49
N GLU A 55 0.44 -1.75 -5.94
CA GLU A 55 0.56 -1.54 -4.50
C GLU A 55 -0.24 -0.30 -4.08
N THR A 56 -0.70 -0.30 -2.83
CA THR A 56 -1.27 0.91 -2.24
C THR A 56 -0.19 1.98 -2.14
N SER A 57 -0.60 3.24 -2.28
CA SER A 57 0.30 4.37 -2.08
C SER A 57 0.65 4.53 -0.61
N GLY A 58 1.90 4.85 -0.33
CA GLY A 58 2.39 5.05 1.02
C GLY A 58 3.88 4.84 1.14
N GLY A 59 4.37 4.83 2.36
CA GLY A 59 5.78 4.64 2.63
C GLY A 59 6.12 4.69 4.11
N GLY A 60 7.40 4.73 4.41
CA GLY A 60 7.91 4.71 5.77
C GLY A 60 7.55 5.94 6.58
N VAL A 61 7.22 5.71 7.83
CA VAL A 61 7.01 6.78 8.82
C VAL A 61 8.38 7.36 9.19
N GLU A 62 8.51 8.67 9.14
CA GLU A 62 9.77 9.36 9.44
C GLU A 62 9.98 9.54 10.96
N PRO A 63 11.24 9.72 11.41
CA PRO A 63 11.50 10.02 12.81
C PRO A 63 10.72 11.26 13.29
N GLY A 64 10.06 11.14 14.45
CA GLY A 64 9.25 12.22 15.01
C GLY A 64 7.85 12.35 14.43
N GLU A 65 7.52 11.57 13.42
CA GLU A 65 6.22 11.51 12.77
C GLU A 65 5.46 10.27 13.26
N ASN A 66 4.15 10.35 13.39
CA ASN A 66 3.32 9.16 13.63
C ASN A 66 2.65 8.70 12.33
N PRO A 67 2.07 7.48 12.28
CA PRO A 67 1.43 6.99 11.06
C PRO A 67 0.28 7.87 10.56
N ASP A 68 -0.49 8.49 11.47
CA ASP A 68 -1.61 9.36 11.12
C ASP A 68 -1.16 10.64 10.42
N GLU A 69 0.04 11.11 10.71
CA GLU A 69 0.66 12.25 10.02
C GLU A 69 1.32 11.81 8.71
N ALA A 70 2.02 10.67 8.76
CA ALA A 70 2.76 10.14 7.63
C ALA A 70 1.87 9.89 6.41
N ILE A 71 0.64 9.42 6.62
CA ILE A 71 -0.26 9.08 5.52
C ILE A 71 -0.58 10.31 4.65
N TYR A 72 -0.81 11.47 5.25
CA TYR A 72 -1.07 12.69 4.48
C TYR A 72 0.14 13.09 3.65
N ARG A 73 1.33 13.04 4.24
CA ARG A 73 2.59 13.37 3.55
C ARG A 73 2.86 12.41 2.39
N GLU A 74 2.75 11.11 2.64
CA GLU A 74 3.02 10.08 1.63
C GLU A 74 2.06 10.19 0.43
N LEU A 75 0.77 10.39 0.67
CA LEU A 75 -0.20 10.51 -0.41
C LEU A 75 0.01 11.78 -1.24
N ARG A 76 0.46 12.87 -0.61
CA ARG A 76 0.87 14.08 -1.32
C ARG A 76 2.09 13.84 -2.21
N GLU A 77 3.12 13.23 -1.63
CA GLU A 77 4.38 12.99 -2.35
C GLU A 77 4.20 12.02 -3.51
N GLU A 78 3.52 10.92 -3.29
CA GLU A 78 3.46 9.82 -4.24
C GLU A 78 2.34 9.93 -5.26
N LEU A 79 1.16 10.42 -4.87
CA LEU A 79 0.01 10.60 -5.75
C LEU A 79 -0.28 12.07 -6.11
N GLY A 80 0.29 13.02 -5.37
CA GLY A 80 -0.12 14.40 -5.45
C GLY A 80 -1.51 14.63 -4.89
N ALA A 81 -1.98 13.76 -4.02
CA ALA A 81 -3.36 13.79 -3.53
C ALA A 81 -3.49 14.50 -2.19
N GLU A 82 -4.44 15.44 -2.13
CA GLU A 82 -4.98 15.95 -0.86
C GLU A 82 -6.21 15.12 -0.54
N VAL A 83 -6.27 14.61 0.68
CA VAL A 83 -7.28 13.62 1.07
C VAL A 83 -7.93 13.97 2.40
N GLU A 84 -9.11 13.38 2.61
CA GLU A 84 -9.74 13.27 3.91
C GLU A 84 -9.59 11.83 4.39
N ILE A 85 -8.96 11.62 5.53
CA ILE A 85 -8.86 10.29 6.13
C ILE A 85 -10.18 10.00 6.84
N GLU A 86 -10.88 8.98 6.37
CA GLU A 86 -12.22 8.64 6.87
C GLU A 86 -12.20 7.54 7.93
N ALA A 87 -11.19 6.67 7.88
CA ALA A 87 -11.06 5.58 8.85
C ALA A 87 -9.65 5.02 8.84
N LYS A 88 -9.24 4.40 9.93
CA LYS A 88 -8.12 3.47 9.96
C LYS A 88 -8.68 2.07 9.70
N ILE A 89 -8.24 1.45 8.62
CA ILE A 89 -8.75 0.13 8.21
C ILE A 89 -8.17 -0.96 9.11
N GLY A 90 -6.87 -0.87 9.37
CA GLY A 90 -6.19 -1.85 10.20
C GLY A 90 -4.68 -1.82 10.10
N ILE A 91 -4.06 -2.82 10.72
CA ILE A 91 -2.62 -3.00 10.72
C ILE A 91 -2.33 -4.38 10.18
N VAL A 92 -1.40 -4.47 9.24
CA VAL A 92 -0.85 -5.75 8.76
C VAL A 92 0.62 -5.81 9.12
N SER A 93 0.97 -6.81 9.93
CA SER A 93 2.35 -7.17 10.23
C SER A 93 2.80 -8.18 9.18
N ASP A 94 3.84 -7.87 8.43
CA ASP A 94 4.40 -8.81 7.47
C ASP A 94 5.92 -8.73 7.45
N TYR A 95 6.55 -9.65 6.71
CA TYR A 95 7.99 -9.77 6.65
C TYR A 95 8.45 -9.77 5.20
N TYR A 96 9.59 -9.11 4.96
CA TYR A 96 10.40 -9.28 3.76
C TYR A 96 11.70 -9.97 4.17
N ASN A 97 11.69 -11.29 4.17
CA ASN A 97 12.81 -12.09 4.67
C ASN A 97 14.10 -11.87 3.84
N LEU A 98 13.94 -11.59 2.55
CA LEU A 98 15.07 -11.32 1.66
C LEU A 98 15.94 -10.15 2.16
N ILE A 99 15.31 -9.15 2.77
CA ILE A 99 16.00 -7.96 3.28
C ILE A 99 15.95 -7.86 4.80
N HIS A 100 15.59 -8.95 5.47
CA HIS A 100 15.59 -9.07 6.94
C HIS A 100 14.74 -8.01 7.63
N ARG A 101 13.57 -7.69 7.06
CA ARG A 101 12.71 -6.61 7.54
C ARG A 101 11.39 -7.13 8.04
N HIS A 102 10.95 -6.62 9.20
CA HIS A 102 9.58 -6.73 9.69
C HIS A 102 8.86 -5.41 9.42
N ASN A 103 7.73 -5.46 8.72
CA ASN A 103 6.93 -4.27 8.42
C ASN A 103 5.68 -4.23 9.30
N ILE A 104 5.39 -3.06 9.82
CA ILE A 104 4.13 -2.77 10.51
C ILE A 104 3.39 -1.77 9.64
N ASN A 105 2.45 -2.27 8.85
CA ASN A 105 1.75 -1.49 7.83
C ASN A 105 0.44 -0.96 8.40
N ASN A 106 0.35 0.35 8.54
CA ASN A 106 -0.86 1.04 9.01
C ASN A 106 -1.67 1.48 7.78
N TYR A 107 -2.87 0.94 7.62
CA TYR A 107 -3.73 1.19 6.46
C TYR A 107 -4.88 2.12 6.79
N TYR A 108 -5.09 3.11 5.93
CA TYR A 108 -6.12 4.13 6.08
C TYR A 108 -7.03 4.16 4.86
N LEU A 109 -8.30 4.52 5.09
CA LEU A 109 -9.25 4.83 4.03
C LEU A 109 -9.22 6.33 3.79
N ALA A 110 -8.90 6.74 2.56
CA ALA A 110 -8.69 8.13 2.20
C ALA A 110 -9.56 8.51 1.00
N ARG A 111 -10.39 9.54 1.16
CA ARG A 111 -11.18 10.09 0.07
C ARG A 111 -10.44 11.27 -0.55
N VAL A 112 -10.32 11.27 -1.87
CA VAL A 112 -9.63 12.34 -2.61
C VAL A 112 -10.43 13.64 -2.53
N LEU A 113 -9.75 14.73 -2.19
CA LEU A 113 -10.27 16.10 -2.24
C LEU A 113 -9.80 16.81 -3.50
N SER A 114 -8.51 16.69 -3.82
CA SER A 114 -7.90 17.30 -5.01
C SER A 114 -6.58 16.64 -5.35
N PHE A 115 -6.09 16.87 -6.56
CA PHE A 115 -4.76 16.44 -7.00
C PHE A 115 -3.90 17.64 -7.33
N GLY A 116 -2.61 17.54 -7.01
CA GLY A 116 -1.55 18.47 -7.35
C GLY A 116 -0.31 17.73 -7.85
N ASP A 117 0.84 18.38 -7.73
CA ASP A 117 2.11 17.80 -8.19
C ASP A 117 2.57 16.66 -7.27
N LYS A 118 3.18 15.65 -7.89
CA LYS A 118 3.86 14.58 -7.17
C LYS A 118 5.29 15.00 -6.81
N HIS A 119 5.83 14.37 -5.77
CA HIS A 119 7.21 14.56 -5.33
C HIS A 119 7.87 13.20 -5.12
N LEU A 120 8.07 12.47 -6.23
CA LEU A 120 8.67 11.15 -6.19
C LEU A 120 10.17 11.23 -5.87
N THR A 121 10.66 10.24 -5.12
CA THR A 121 12.09 10.09 -4.87
C THR A 121 12.80 9.64 -6.15
N GLU A 122 14.12 9.78 -6.18
CA GLU A 122 14.94 9.35 -7.32
C GLU A 122 14.79 7.84 -7.56
N ASP A 123 14.75 7.04 -6.52
CA ASP A 123 14.54 5.59 -6.63
C ASP A 123 13.15 5.25 -7.19
N GLU A 124 12.12 5.96 -6.76
CA GLU A 124 10.75 5.75 -7.25
C GLU A 124 10.65 6.05 -8.76
N ILE A 125 11.38 7.05 -9.23
CA ILE A 125 11.41 7.40 -10.66
C ILE A 125 12.28 6.41 -11.45
N ASN A 126 13.52 6.21 -11.03
CA ASN A 126 14.55 5.55 -11.83
C ASN A 126 14.66 4.05 -11.60
N ALA A 127 14.44 3.57 -10.36
CA ALA A 127 14.55 2.17 -10.01
C ALA A 127 13.20 1.44 -10.11
N PHE A 128 12.13 2.06 -9.68
CA PHE A 128 10.80 1.42 -9.62
C PHE A 128 9.86 1.88 -10.71
N HIS A 129 10.20 2.92 -11.46
CA HIS A 129 9.36 3.49 -12.53
C HIS A 129 7.90 3.66 -12.08
N LEU A 130 7.72 4.31 -10.93
CA LEU A 130 6.42 4.44 -10.29
C LEU A 130 5.46 5.26 -11.15
N SER A 131 4.25 4.75 -11.32
CA SER A 131 3.16 5.45 -11.98
C SER A 131 1.86 5.24 -11.21
N THR A 132 0.87 6.10 -11.46
CA THR A 132 -0.43 6.02 -10.80
C THR A 132 -1.41 5.21 -11.63
N LEU A 133 -2.14 4.31 -10.97
CA LEU A 133 -3.28 3.59 -11.57
C LEU A 133 -4.58 4.09 -10.96
N ARG A 134 -5.58 4.30 -11.82
CA ARG A 134 -6.95 4.62 -11.42
C ARG A 134 -7.85 3.48 -11.89
N LEU A 135 -8.38 2.69 -10.97
CA LEU A 135 -9.07 1.43 -11.25
C LEU A 135 -10.41 1.36 -10.53
N THR A 136 -11.37 0.66 -11.13
CA THR A 136 -12.55 0.22 -10.38
C THR A 136 -12.12 -0.81 -9.34
N TYR A 137 -13.00 -1.08 -8.36
CA TYR A 137 -12.73 -2.13 -7.37
C TYR A 137 -12.44 -3.49 -8.04
N GLU A 138 -13.26 -3.86 -9.00
CA GLU A 138 -13.13 -5.15 -9.72
C GLU A 138 -11.83 -5.22 -10.51
N GLU A 139 -11.45 -4.12 -11.17
CA GLU A 139 -10.17 -4.03 -11.87
C GLU A 139 -8.98 -4.15 -10.91
N ALA A 140 -9.09 -3.53 -9.75
CA ALA A 140 -8.03 -3.58 -8.72
C ALA A 140 -7.85 -5.01 -8.20
N VAL A 141 -8.94 -5.70 -7.87
CA VAL A 141 -8.89 -7.12 -7.44
C VAL A 141 -8.23 -7.97 -8.52
N ALA A 142 -8.61 -7.77 -9.79
CA ALA A 142 -8.04 -8.51 -10.91
C ALA A 142 -6.55 -8.23 -11.08
N GLU A 143 -6.10 -6.99 -10.89
CA GLU A 143 -4.68 -6.62 -10.96
C GLU A 143 -3.85 -7.29 -9.86
N TYR A 144 -4.34 -7.31 -8.61
CA TYR A 144 -3.64 -8.02 -7.54
C TYR A 144 -3.46 -9.51 -7.86
N GLU A 145 -4.51 -10.16 -8.38
CA GLU A 145 -4.44 -11.57 -8.76
C GLU A 145 -3.51 -11.80 -9.97
N LEU A 146 -3.55 -10.92 -10.97
CA LEU A 146 -2.67 -10.98 -12.13
C LEU A 146 -1.19 -10.86 -11.74
N ARG A 147 -0.87 -9.97 -10.80
CA ARG A 147 0.51 -9.72 -10.37
C ARG A 147 1.02 -10.74 -9.35
N ALA A 148 0.16 -11.59 -8.81
CA ALA A 148 0.55 -12.64 -7.86
C ALA A 148 1.21 -13.87 -8.54
N THR A 149 1.81 -13.66 -9.71
CA THR A 149 2.59 -14.68 -10.44
C THR A 149 4.08 -14.64 -10.08
N THR A 150 4.50 -13.62 -9.34
CA THR A 150 5.86 -13.49 -8.83
C THR A 150 5.86 -13.62 -7.31
N ARG A 151 7.03 -13.91 -6.73
CA ARG A 151 7.18 -14.06 -5.28
C ARG A 151 6.78 -12.78 -4.54
N LEU A 152 7.31 -11.63 -4.97
CA LEU A 152 6.98 -10.34 -4.36
C LEU A 152 5.51 -9.97 -4.60
N GLY A 153 4.98 -10.25 -5.80
CA GLY A 153 3.58 -10.00 -6.11
C GLY A 153 2.63 -10.77 -5.18
N ARG A 154 2.95 -12.01 -4.83
CA ARG A 154 2.16 -12.79 -3.87
C ARG A 154 2.22 -12.22 -2.47
N LEU A 155 3.38 -11.77 -2.02
CA LEU A 155 3.51 -11.12 -0.70
C LEU A 155 2.65 -9.86 -0.63
N ILE A 156 2.67 -9.03 -1.67
CA ILE A 156 1.90 -7.78 -1.73
C ILE A 156 0.41 -8.08 -1.78
N ARG A 157 -0.02 -9.00 -2.64
CA ARG A 157 -1.44 -9.40 -2.72
C ARG A 157 -1.96 -9.88 -1.37
N ASN A 158 -1.22 -10.76 -0.71
CA ASN A 158 -1.65 -11.35 0.57
C ASN A 158 -1.80 -10.29 1.65
N ARG A 159 -0.99 -9.26 1.61
CA ARG A 159 -1.05 -8.13 2.53
C ARG A 159 -2.19 -7.17 2.19
N GLU A 160 -2.38 -6.84 0.91
CA GLU A 160 -3.22 -5.71 0.50
C GLU A 160 -4.64 -6.07 0.10
N LEU A 161 -4.85 -7.24 -0.48
CA LEU A 161 -6.19 -7.62 -0.93
C LEU A 161 -7.22 -7.68 0.19
N PRO A 162 -6.92 -8.26 1.38
CA PRO A 162 -7.86 -8.22 2.51
C PRO A 162 -8.20 -6.79 2.97
N ILE A 163 -7.23 -5.89 2.89
CA ILE A 163 -7.42 -4.48 3.25
C ILE A 163 -8.33 -3.78 2.24
N LEU A 164 -8.11 -4.02 0.94
CA LEU A 164 -8.97 -3.47 -0.11
C LEU A 164 -10.43 -3.95 0.05
N MET A 165 -10.61 -5.23 0.33
CA MET A 165 -11.94 -5.80 0.55
C MET A 165 -12.62 -5.16 1.77
N ARG A 166 -11.88 -4.94 2.84
CA ARG A 166 -12.40 -4.28 4.03
C ARG A 166 -12.76 -2.82 3.75
N ALA A 167 -11.93 -2.11 2.99
CA ALA A 167 -12.22 -0.74 2.57
C ALA A 167 -13.53 -0.66 1.80
N ARG A 168 -13.77 -1.60 0.88
CA ARG A 168 -15.02 -1.66 0.12
C ARG A 168 -16.23 -1.83 1.04
N GLU A 169 -16.15 -2.70 2.04
CA GLU A 169 -17.21 -2.88 3.03
C GLU A 169 -17.51 -1.58 3.78
N ILE A 170 -16.47 -0.87 4.22
CA ILE A 170 -16.64 0.40 4.94
C ILE A 170 -17.33 1.44 4.06
N ILE A 171 -16.90 1.57 2.80
CA ILE A 171 -17.50 2.51 1.85
C ILE A 171 -18.97 2.16 1.61
N ASP A 172 -19.29 0.89 1.40
CA ASP A 172 -20.64 0.44 1.08
C ASP A 172 -21.60 0.65 2.25
N ARG A 173 -21.14 0.49 3.48
CA ARG A 173 -21.97 0.73 4.68
C ARG A 173 -22.24 2.20 4.93
N ALA A 174 -21.39 3.09 4.43
CA ALA A 174 -21.55 4.54 4.58
C ALA A 174 -22.53 5.16 3.57
N LYS A 175 -23.00 4.38 2.60
CA LYS A 175 -23.97 4.83 1.57
C LYS A 175 -25.41 4.79 2.06
#